data_286f69a72ef46aa6dac1192a63d355b3
#
_entry.id   286f69a72ef46aa6dac1192a63d355b3
#
_cell.length_a   1.000
_cell.length_b   1.000
_cell.length_c   1.000
_cell.angle_alpha   90.00
_cell.angle_beta   90.00
_cell.angle_gamma   90.00
#
_symmetry.space_group_name_H-M   'P 1'
#
loop_
_entity.id
_entity.type
_entity.pdbx_description
1 polymer ?
#
loop_
_entity_poly.entity_id
_entity_poly.type
_entity_poly.pdbx_seq_one_letter_code
_entity_poly.pdbx_strand_id
1 'polypeptide(L)' 'MDVWKIIYTTESGHEDEIEVCAVNKFMAWDIFEDIAKSFDEKVISADCFRVVKEEDCDMM' A
#
# COMPACT_ATOMS: atom_id res chain seq x y z
N MET A 1 1.81 -15.09 -2.62
CA MET A 1 2.12 -13.68 -2.49
C MET A 1 0.87 -12.94 -2.06
N ASP A 2 1.00 -12.04 -1.12
CA ASP A 2 -0.16 -11.34 -0.58
C ASP A 2 -0.29 -9.95 -1.18
N VAL A 3 -1.51 -9.43 -1.09
CA VAL A 3 -1.79 -8.06 -1.52
C VAL A 3 -1.74 -7.18 -0.27
N TRP A 4 -1.00 -6.07 -0.37
CA TRP A 4 -0.85 -5.12 0.73
C TRP A 4 -1.37 -3.77 0.27
N LYS A 5 -2.14 -3.13 1.13
CA LYS A 5 -2.66 -1.79 0.85
C LYS A 5 -1.87 -0.78 1.65
N ILE A 6 -1.44 0.28 1.00
CA ILE A 6 -0.70 1.35 1.66
C ILE A 6 -1.49 2.62 1.48
N ILE A 7 -1.91 3.21 2.59
CA ILE A 7 -2.63 4.48 2.60
C ILE A 7 -1.65 5.54 3.05
N TYR A 8 -1.52 6.61 2.29
CA TYR A 8 -0.51 7.61 2.58
C TYR A 8 -1.07 9.03 2.45
N THR A 9 -0.40 9.96 3.11
CA THR A 9 -0.74 11.37 3.06
C THR A 9 0.51 12.15 2.68
N THR A 10 0.36 13.12 1.79
CA THR A 10 1.48 13.95 1.35
C THR A 10 1.51 15.27 2.11
N GLU A 11 2.57 16.05 1.86
CA GLU A 11 2.75 17.33 2.54
C GLU A 11 1.58 18.27 2.33
N SER A 12 0.94 18.21 1.19
CA SER A 12 -0.17 19.10 0.91
C SER A 12 -1.46 18.63 1.56
N GLY A 13 -1.44 17.50 2.26
CA GLY A 13 -2.64 16.96 2.87
C GLY A 13 -3.44 16.04 1.96
N HIS A 14 -2.88 15.71 0.83
CA HIS A 14 -3.55 14.82 -0.11
C HIS A 14 -3.42 13.37 0.37
N GLU A 15 -4.54 12.67 0.46
CA GLU A 15 -4.55 11.27 0.85
C GLU A 15 -4.85 10.39 -0.34
N ASP A 16 -4.17 9.27 -0.41
CA ASP A 16 -4.41 8.32 -1.48
C ASP A 16 -4.01 6.93 -0.99
N GLU A 17 -4.27 5.93 -1.79
CA GLU A 17 -3.91 4.57 -1.42
C GLU A 17 -3.48 3.80 -2.66
N ILE A 18 -2.62 2.82 -2.45
CA ILE A 18 -2.17 1.94 -3.51
C ILE A 18 -2.16 0.51 -2.97
N GLU A 19 -2.16 -0.44 -3.89
CA GLU A 19 -2.04 -1.86 -3.54
C GLU A 19 -0.82 -2.42 -4.22
N VAL A 20 -0.07 -3.22 -3.48
CA VAL A 20 1.13 -3.87 -4.02
C VAL A 20 1.10 -5.34 -3.65
N CYS A 21 1.73 -6.17 -4.47
CA CYS A 21 1.86 -7.59 -4.20
C CYS A 21 3.24 -7.84 -3.62
N ALA A 22 3.30 -8.47 -2.46
CA ALA A 22 4.56 -8.72 -1.79
C ALA A 22 4.43 -9.93 -0.88
N VAL A 23 5.55 -10.56 -0.55
CA VAL A 23 5.52 -11.74 0.29
C VAL A 23 5.40 -11.36 1.76
N ASN A 24 5.81 -10.16 2.12
CA ASN A 24 5.67 -9.71 3.50
C ASN A 24 5.61 -8.19 3.53
N LYS A 25 5.41 -7.65 4.72
CA LYS A 25 5.22 -6.22 4.90
C LYS A 25 6.47 -5.44 4.54
N PHE A 26 7.64 -5.97 4.84
CA PHE A 26 8.87 -5.26 4.54
C PHE A 26 9.05 -5.08 3.05
N MET A 27 8.72 -6.10 2.29
CA MET A 27 8.80 -6.01 0.84
C MET A 27 7.79 -5.00 0.32
N ALA A 28 6.59 -4.98 0.91
CA ALA A 28 5.57 -4.02 0.51
C ALA A 28 6.06 -2.59 0.72
N TRP A 29 6.70 -2.30 1.86
CA TRP A 29 7.25 -0.98 2.12
C TRP A 29 8.36 -0.63 1.13
N ASP A 30 9.18 -1.61 0.77
CA ASP A 30 10.26 -1.40 -0.16
C ASP A 30 9.71 -1.00 -1.52
N ILE A 31 8.66 -1.68 -1.97
CA ILE A 31 8.01 -1.36 -3.22
C ILE A 31 7.40 0.03 -3.17
N PHE A 32 6.76 0.37 -2.04
CA PHE A 32 6.14 1.67 -1.88
C PHE A 32 7.18 2.77 -1.93
N GLU A 33 8.33 2.59 -1.29
CA GLU A 33 9.38 3.61 -1.32
C GLU A 33 9.84 3.89 -2.74
N ASP A 34 9.93 2.84 -3.54
CA ASP A 34 10.33 3.00 -4.91
C ASP A 34 9.28 3.79 -5.70
N ILE A 35 8.01 3.51 -5.46
CA ILE A 35 6.93 4.23 -6.10
C ILE A 35 6.91 5.69 -5.63
N ALA A 36 7.13 5.90 -4.34
CA ALA A 36 7.08 7.24 -3.76
C ALA A 36 8.15 8.16 -4.32
N LYS A 37 9.24 7.60 -4.82
CA LYS A 37 10.29 8.41 -5.42
C LYS A 37 9.81 9.17 -6.65
N SER A 38 8.75 8.69 -7.28
CA SER A 38 8.22 9.34 -8.46
C SER A 38 7.14 10.36 -8.12
N PHE A 39 6.80 10.51 -6.83
CA PHE A 39 5.80 11.50 -6.43
C PHE A 39 6.38 12.89 -6.47
N ASP A 40 5.53 13.86 -6.79
CA ASP A 40 5.97 15.26 -6.78
C ASP A 40 6.10 15.81 -5.38
N GLU A 41 5.45 15.16 -4.40
CA GLU A 41 5.41 15.65 -3.05
C GLU A 41 5.96 14.61 -2.10
N LYS A 42 6.41 15.07 -0.96
CA LYS A 42 6.93 14.20 0.07
C LYS A 42 5.76 13.55 0.81
N VAL A 43 5.91 12.26 1.11
CA VAL A 43 4.92 11.54 1.92
C VAL A 43 5.27 11.77 3.39
N ILE A 44 4.31 12.25 4.16
CA ILE A 44 4.53 12.55 5.57
C ILE A 44 3.96 11.48 6.48
N SER A 45 3.08 10.63 5.95
CA SER A 45 2.45 9.60 6.78
C SER A 45 2.02 8.46 5.86
N ALA A 46 2.16 7.23 6.32
CA ALA A 46 1.74 6.09 5.54
C ALA A 46 1.47 4.91 6.46
N ASP A 47 0.46 4.12 6.11
CA ASP A 47 0.13 2.89 6.81
C ASP A 47 0.08 1.75 5.80
N CYS A 48 0.53 0.58 6.22
CA CYS A 48 0.56 -0.60 5.35
C CYS A 48 -0.10 -1.75 6.07
N PHE A 49 -1.03 -2.41 5.42
CA PHE A 49 -1.67 -3.58 6.01
C PHE A 49 -2.05 -4.57 4.92
N ARG A 50 -2.19 -5.82 5.34
CA ARG A 50 -2.50 -6.89 4.40
C ARG A 50 -3.98 -6.88 4.08
N VAL A 51 -4.28 -7.04 2.80
CA VAL A 51 -5.66 -7.12 2.34
C VAL A 51 -6.04 -8.58 2.30
N VAL A 52 -7.11 -8.93 3.02
CA VAL A 52 -7.61 -10.29 3.03
C VAL A 52 -8.82 -10.34 2.12
N LYS A 53 -8.72 -11.17 1.09
CA LYS A 53 -9.83 -11.30 0.17
C LYS A 53 -10.72 -12.43 0.61
N GLU A 54 -12.00 -12.18 0.55
CA GLU A 54 -12.95 -13.16 1.01
C GLU A 54 -13.86 -13.65 -0.09
N GLU A 55 -13.54 -13.33 -1.30
CA GLU A 55 -14.44 -13.68 -2.37
C GLU A 55 -14.56 -15.17 -2.55
N ASP A 56 -13.54 -15.92 -2.17
CA ASP A 56 -13.68 -17.33 -2.32
C ASP A 56 -14.48 -17.95 -1.23
N CYS A 57 -14.86 -17.24 -0.24
CA CYS A 57 -15.71 -17.78 0.76
C CYS A 57 -17.05 -18.11 0.27
N ASP A 58 -17.42 -17.55 -0.75
CA ASP A 58 -18.64 -17.74 -1.22
C ASP A 58 -18.84 -18.88 -1.94
N MET A 59 -18.45 -19.44 -1.98
CA MET A 59 -18.79 -20.39 -2.57
C MET A 59 -19.72 -21.05 -2.28
N MET A 60 -20.17 -20.82 -2.07
CA MET A 60 -20.92 -21.25 -1.84
C MET A 60 -21.37 -21.42 -2.11
#